data_99bf5e1e665e03cc8485b4be6ab1bd62
#
_entry.id   99bf5e1e665e03cc8485b4be6ab1bd62
#
_cell.length_a   1.000
_cell.length_b   1.000
_cell.length_c   1.000
_cell.angle_alpha   90.00
_cell.angle_beta   90.00
_cell.angle_gamma   90.00
#
_symmetry.space_group_name_H-M   'P 1'
#
loop_
_entity.id
_entity.type
_entity.pdbx_description
1 polymer ?
#
loop_
_entity_poly.entity_id
_entity_poly.type
_entity_poly.pdbx_seq_one_letter_code
_entity_poly.pdbx_strand_id
1 'polypeptide(L)'
;MQARIGAWVGVGVALILVGAGPLRADGYKNCTKAPKASWQPASAAEAAATAAGYEVRKTKVEGSCYEVYGVNKQGKLFELFYDPVGLKLMHTKAK
;
A
#
# COMPACT_ATOMS: atom_id res chain seq x y z
N MET A 1 -49.96 4.42 -7.80
CA MET A 1 -49.35 4.53 -7.79
C MET A 1 -48.43 4.70 -7.45
N GLN A 2 -48.29 4.75 -7.34
CA GLN A 2 -47.44 4.78 -7.16
C GLN A 2 -46.42 4.81 -6.86
N ALA A 3 -46.59 4.79 -6.62
CA ALA A 3 -45.58 4.73 -6.38
C ALA A 3 -44.80 4.62 -6.16
N ARG A 4 -44.86 4.45 -6.05
CA ARG A 4 -43.98 4.32 -5.87
C ARG A 4 -43.00 4.46 -5.62
N ILE A 5 -43.22 4.51 -5.53
CA ILE A 5 -42.26 4.62 -5.34
C ILE A 5 -41.36 4.71 -5.09
N GLY A 6 -41.43 4.73 -4.86
CA GLY A 6 -40.41 4.73 -4.63
C GLY A 6 -39.65 4.63 -4.30
N ALA A 7 -39.94 4.47 -4.17
CA ALA A 7 -39.00 4.34 -3.84
C ALA A 7 -38.19 4.19 -3.67
N TRP A 8 -38.29 4.18 -3.77
CA TRP A 8 -37.33 4.00 -3.64
C TRP A 8 -36.37 4.18 -3.43
N VAL A 9 -36.63 4.22 -3.35
CA VAL A 9 -35.59 4.33 -3.15
C VAL A 9 -34.74 4.30 -2.92
N GLY A 10 -34.85 4.27 -2.82
CA GLY A 10 -33.86 4.19 -2.63
C GLY A 10 -33.12 4.11 -2.39
N VAL A 11 -33.35 3.94 -2.27
CA VAL A 11 -32.44 3.81 -1.99
C VAL A 11 -31.60 3.75 -1.88
N GLY A 12 -31.58 3.71 -1.98
CA GLY A 12 -30.67 3.54 -1.90
C GLY A 12 -29.89 3.51 -1.80
N VAL A 13 -29.98 3.50 -1.80
CA VAL A 13 -29.06 3.43 -1.64
C VAL A 13 -28.16 3.51 -1.43
N ALA A 14 -28.22 3.57 -1.42
CA ALA A 14 -27.34 3.58 -1.22
C ALA A 14 -26.56 3.42 -0.96
N LEU A 15 -26.57 3.25 -0.97
CA LEU A 15 -25.76 3.02 -0.68
C LEU A 15 -24.83 2.93 -0.70
N ILE A 16 -24.78 2.83 -0.86
CA ILE A 16 -23.92 2.68 -0.81
C ILE A 16 -23.04 2.87 -0.77
N LEU A 17 -23.05 2.95 -0.82
CA LEU A 17 -22.21 3.05 -0.80
C LEU A 17 -21.38 3.15 -0.56
N VAL A 18 -21.39 3.07 -0.36
CA VAL A 18 -20.59 3.09 -0.02
C VAL A 18 -19.72 2.91 0.09
N GLY A 19 -19.52 2.80 0.07
CA GLY A 19 -18.69 2.45 0.16
C GLY A 19 -17.90 2.45 0.18
N ALA A 20 -17.70 2.38 -0.16
CA ALA A 20 -16.92 2.30 -0.06
C ALA A 20 -15.97 2.52 0.13
N GLY A 21 -15.77 2.67 0.02
CA GLY A 21 -14.97 2.74 0.16
C GLY A 21 -13.99 2.82 0.48
N PRO A 22 -13.72 2.77 0.73
CA PRO A 22 -12.62 2.92 1.13
C PRO A 22 -11.65 2.34 0.99
N LEU A 23 -11.68 1.99 0.68
CA LEU A 23 -10.92 1.45 0.60
C LEU A 23 -9.98 1.57 0.10
N ARG A 24 -9.66 1.86 -0.02
CA ARG A 24 -8.74 1.94 -0.43
C ARG A 24 -7.69 1.74 0.01
N ALA A 25 -7.54 1.31 0.58
CA ALA A 25 -6.46 1.03 1.15
C ALA A 25 -5.46 0.58 0.39
N ASP A 26 -4.81 1.24 -0.06
CA ASP A 26 -3.99 0.88 -0.91
C ASP A 26 -2.76 0.48 -0.41
N GLY A 27 -2.21 0.94 0.55
CA GLY A 27 -0.89 0.64 0.94
C GLY A 27 -0.84 -0.08 2.24
N TYR A 28 0.21 -0.81 2.50
CA TYR A 28 0.51 -1.38 3.78
C TYR A 28 1.19 -0.28 4.60
N LYS A 29 0.73 -0.04 5.83
CA LYS A 29 1.17 1.16 6.55
C LYS A 29 1.77 0.91 7.91
N ASN A 30 1.76 -0.32 8.40
CA ASN A 30 2.16 -0.59 9.77
C ASN A 30 3.38 -1.50 9.82
N CYS A 31 4.55 -0.93 9.57
CA CYS A 31 5.79 -1.70 9.56
C CYS A 31 6.53 -1.63 10.89
N THR A 32 6.46 -0.52 11.60
CA THR A 32 7.17 -0.39 12.87
C THR A 32 6.46 0.62 13.76
N LYS A 33 6.68 0.50 15.07
CA LYS A 33 6.25 1.50 16.03
C LYS A 33 7.40 2.40 16.47
N ALA A 34 8.60 2.16 15.94
CA ALA A 34 9.76 2.94 16.30
C ALA A 34 9.66 4.36 15.73
N PRO A 35 10.18 5.36 16.46
CA PRO A 35 10.17 6.73 15.93
C PRO A 35 11.10 6.85 14.74
N LYS A 36 10.84 7.83 13.89
CA LYS A 36 11.64 8.02 12.69
C LYS A 36 13.12 8.19 12.96
N ALA A 37 13.48 8.71 14.13
CA ALA A 37 14.89 8.86 14.47
C ALA A 37 15.63 7.52 14.54
N SER A 38 14.88 6.42 14.71
CA SER A 38 15.47 5.07 14.74
C SER A 38 15.51 4.40 13.37
N TRP A 39 14.99 5.04 12.35
CA TRP A 39 14.91 4.41 11.02
C TRP A 39 16.27 4.48 10.34
N GLN A 40 16.56 3.44 9.58
CA GLN A 40 17.69 3.49 8.66
C GLN A 40 17.31 4.36 7.47
N PRO A 41 18.29 4.84 6.69
CA PRO A 41 17.95 5.66 5.52
C PRO A 41 17.23 4.83 4.47
N ALA A 42 16.46 5.50 3.62
CA ALA A 42 15.71 4.84 2.57
C ALA A 42 16.61 4.01 1.66
N SER A 43 17.86 4.45 1.47
CA SER A 43 18.82 3.71 0.65
C SER A 43 19.07 2.30 1.18
N ALA A 44 18.88 2.08 2.48
CA ALA A 44 19.04 0.74 3.04
C ALA A 44 17.92 -0.19 2.57
N ALA A 45 16.70 0.32 2.48
CA ALA A 45 15.59 -0.47 1.96
C ALA A 45 15.77 -0.74 0.47
N GLU A 46 16.31 0.25 -0.26
CA GLU A 46 16.59 0.06 -1.68
C GLU A 46 17.65 -1.00 -1.89
N ALA A 47 18.68 -1.00 -1.06
CA ALA A 47 19.71 -2.03 -1.14
C ALA A 47 19.15 -3.41 -0.86
N ALA A 48 18.22 -3.50 0.10
CA ALA A 48 17.58 -4.78 0.40
C ALA A 48 16.77 -5.28 -0.80
N ALA A 49 16.05 -4.37 -1.46
CA ALA A 49 15.27 -4.73 -2.64
C ALA A 49 16.17 -5.17 -3.79
N THR A 50 17.27 -4.45 -3.99
CA THR A 50 18.24 -4.81 -5.02
C THR A 50 18.84 -6.18 -4.75
N ALA A 51 19.20 -6.46 -3.50
CA ALA A 51 19.74 -7.76 -3.12
C ALA A 51 18.73 -8.88 -3.36
N ALA A 52 17.45 -8.56 -3.28
CA ALA A 52 16.38 -9.53 -3.50
C ALA A 52 16.07 -9.72 -4.98
N GLY A 53 16.76 -9.01 -5.87
CA GLY A 53 16.58 -9.22 -7.30
C GLY A 53 15.72 -8.20 -8.00
N TYR A 54 15.37 -7.11 -7.33
CA TYR A 54 14.53 -6.08 -7.94
C TYR A 54 15.36 -4.92 -8.46
N GLU A 55 14.90 -4.32 -9.53
CA GLU A 55 15.45 -3.06 -10.00
C GLU A 55 14.59 -1.97 -9.39
N VAL A 56 15.17 -1.12 -8.55
CA VAL A 56 14.42 -0.10 -7.82
C VAL A 56 14.07 1.04 -8.74
N ARG A 57 12.81 1.46 -8.72
CA ARG A 57 12.32 2.57 -9.53
C ARG A 57 12.11 3.81 -8.70
N LYS A 58 11.56 3.67 -7.51
CA LYS A 58 11.43 4.80 -6.59
C LYS A 58 11.11 4.28 -5.20
N THR A 59 11.28 5.14 -4.20
CA THR A 59 11.01 4.79 -2.82
C THR A 59 10.28 5.96 -2.16
N LYS A 60 9.34 5.64 -1.31
CA LYS A 60 8.65 6.66 -0.52
C LYS A 60 8.30 6.11 0.84
N VAL A 61 7.83 6.98 1.73
CA VAL A 61 7.35 6.59 3.04
C VAL A 61 5.85 6.40 2.95
N GLU A 62 5.39 5.25 3.44
CA GLU A 62 3.97 4.97 3.50
C GLU A 62 3.65 4.54 4.92
N GLY A 63 2.99 5.41 5.70
CA GLY A 63 2.78 5.14 7.11
C GLY A 63 4.12 5.00 7.81
N SER A 64 4.35 3.86 8.43
CA SER A 64 5.63 3.59 9.08
C SER A 64 6.49 2.63 8.26
N CYS A 65 6.31 2.60 6.96
CA CYS A 65 7.03 1.71 6.07
C CYS A 65 7.83 2.49 5.04
N TYR A 66 8.93 1.90 4.56
CA TYR A 66 9.48 2.32 3.28
C TYR A 66 8.78 1.51 2.20
N GLU A 67 8.20 2.18 1.25
CA GLU A 67 7.58 1.52 0.10
C GLU A 67 8.51 1.66 -1.09
N VAL A 68 9.05 0.53 -1.56
CA VAL A 68 9.99 0.51 -2.67
C VAL A 68 9.26 -0.04 -3.89
N TYR A 69 9.26 0.72 -4.98
CA TYR A 69 8.73 0.22 -6.24
C TYR A 69 9.88 -0.46 -6.97
N GLY A 70 9.74 -1.75 -7.21
CA GLY A 70 10.79 -2.54 -7.83
C GLY A 70 10.28 -3.44 -8.93
N VAL A 71 11.10 -3.65 -9.95
CA VAL A 71 10.77 -4.51 -11.08
C VAL A 71 11.59 -5.78 -10.93
N ASN A 72 10.92 -6.93 -11.00
CA ASN A 72 11.64 -8.19 -10.85
C ASN A 72 12.27 -8.62 -12.18
N LYS A 73 12.92 -9.77 -12.20
CA LYS A 73 13.64 -10.24 -13.39
C LYS A 73 12.73 -10.54 -14.56
N GLN A 74 11.45 -10.79 -14.29
CA GLN A 74 10.48 -11.01 -15.35
C GLN A 74 9.85 -9.71 -15.86
N GLY A 75 10.33 -8.56 -15.37
CA GLY A 75 9.81 -7.28 -15.80
C GLY A 75 8.53 -6.86 -15.10
N LYS A 76 8.17 -7.54 -14.01
CA LYS A 76 6.93 -7.25 -13.31
C LYS A 76 7.16 -6.27 -12.18
N LEU A 77 6.28 -5.29 -12.06
CA LEU A 77 6.38 -4.24 -11.05
C LEU A 77 5.71 -4.66 -9.76
N PHE A 78 6.39 -4.42 -8.65
CA PHE A 78 5.89 -4.69 -7.30
C PHE A 78 6.05 -3.49 -6.41
N GLU A 79 5.17 -3.38 -5.43
CA GLU A 79 5.36 -2.48 -4.29
C GLU A 79 5.85 -3.34 -3.13
N LEU A 80 7.00 -2.99 -2.58
CA LEU A 80 7.64 -3.74 -1.52
C LEU A 80 7.66 -2.88 -0.27
N PHE A 81 7.07 -3.38 0.80
CA PHE A 81 6.93 -2.60 2.03
C PHE A 81 7.89 -3.14 3.08
N TYR A 82 8.85 -2.32 3.45
CA TYR A 82 9.93 -2.69 4.37
C TYR A 82 9.78 -2.01 5.71
N ASP A 83 10.09 -2.76 6.76
CA ASP A 83 10.28 -2.20 8.10
C ASP A 83 11.55 -1.32 8.03
N PRO A 84 11.43 -0.02 8.34
CA PRO A 84 12.59 0.86 8.19
C PRO A 84 13.66 0.68 9.26
N VAL A 85 13.40 -0.10 10.30
CA VAL A 85 14.41 -0.36 11.32
C VAL A 85 15.18 -1.63 11.00
N GLY A 86 14.47 -2.75 10.88
CA GLY A 86 15.12 -4.04 10.63
C GLY A 86 15.23 -4.42 9.17
N LEU A 87 14.61 -3.65 8.29
CA LEU A 87 14.62 -3.90 6.85
C LEU A 87 14.00 -5.24 6.48
N LYS A 88 13.06 -5.70 7.28
CA LYS A 88 12.32 -6.90 6.94
C LYS A 88 11.25 -6.54 5.91
N LEU A 89 11.11 -7.37 4.90
CA LEU A 89 10.04 -7.20 3.93
C LEU A 89 8.73 -7.62 4.60
N MET A 90 7.85 -6.67 4.83
CA MET A 90 6.61 -6.89 5.57
C MET A 90 5.45 -7.25 4.67
N HIS A 91 5.47 -6.75 3.44
CA HIS A 91 4.34 -6.94 2.54
C HIS A 91 4.79 -6.71 1.11
N THR A 92 4.19 -7.43 0.18
CA THR A 92 4.47 -7.29 -1.24
C THR A 92 3.15 -7.19 -1.98
N LYS A 93 3.08 -6.26 -2.91
CA LYS A 93 1.88 -6.10 -3.72
C LYS A 93 2.27 -6.01 -5.18
N ALA A 94 1.72 -6.88 -6.00
CA ALA A 94 1.95 -6.82 -7.45
C ALA A 94 1.14 -5.68 -8.05
N LYS A 95 1.71 -4.98 -9.00
CA LYS A 95 1.03 -3.87 -9.67
C LYS A 95 0.41 -4.33 -10.99
#